data_2db5b75d7ed3f02eb1bdf438528d5ab3
#
_entry.id   2db5b75d7ed3f02eb1bdf438528d5ab3
#
_cell.length_a   1.000
_cell.length_b   1.000
_cell.length_c   1.000
_cell.angle_alpha   90.00
_cell.angle_beta   90.00
_cell.angle_gamma   90.00
#
_symmetry.space_group_name_H-M   'P 1'
#
loop_
_entity.id
_entity.type
_entity.pdbx_description
1 polymer ?
#
loop_
_entity_poly.entity_id
_entity_poly.type
_entity_poly.pdbx_seq_one_letter_code
_entity_poly.pdbx_strand_id
1 'polypeptide(L)'
;MIRQLNVYEATQRRLKIIFDYFDYVYVSFSGGKDSSVLLNLCIDYLRKYEPGRKLGVFHMDYEAQYRQTTEYVEQTMASHPDILEVYHCCVPFKVSTCTSMYQSYWRPWGESKRGIWVREKPKDCY
;
A
#
# COMPACT_ATOMS: atom_id res chain seq x y z
N MET A 1 -4.16 -39.74 -4.00
CA MET A 1 -3.02 -38.91 -3.54
C MET A 1 -3.44 -37.44 -3.56
N ILE A 2 -3.51 -36.78 -2.42
CA ILE A 2 -3.81 -35.34 -2.35
C ILE A 2 -2.56 -34.63 -2.84
N ARG A 3 -2.63 -33.98 -4.03
CA ARG A 3 -1.54 -33.16 -4.56
C ARG A 3 -1.30 -32.00 -3.58
N GLN A 4 -0.15 -31.96 -2.95
CA GLN A 4 0.24 -30.84 -2.12
C GLN A 4 0.47 -29.62 -3.03
N LEU A 5 -0.28 -28.54 -2.78
CA LEU A 5 -0.09 -27.27 -3.48
C LEU A 5 1.18 -26.59 -2.98
N ASN A 6 1.95 -26.02 -3.87
CA ASN A 6 2.99 -25.08 -3.47
C ASN A 6 2.38 -23.72 -3.06
N VAL A 7 3.18 -22.85 -2.45
CA VAL A 7 2.74 -21.55 -1.93
C VAL A 7 2.13 -20.68 -3.03
N TYR A 8 2.69 -20.68 -4.23
CA TYR A 8 2.18 -19.91 -5.36
C TYR A 8 0.80 -20.41 -5.80
N GLU A 9 0.65 -21.72 -6.01
CA GLU A 9 -0.63 -22.34 -6.38
C GLU A 9 -1.72 -22.07 -5.30
N ALA A 10 -1.34 -22.15 -4.03
CA ALA A 10 -2.24 -21.83 -2.93
C ALA A 10 -2.65 -20.35 -2.94
N THR A 11 -1.72 -19.45 -3.24
CA THR A 11 -1.99 -18.01 -3.39
C THR A 11 -2.93 -17.73 -4.55
N GLN A 12 -2.69 -18.34 -5.71
CA GLN A 12 -3.58 -18.17 -6.88
C GLN A 12 -5.02 -18.61 -6.58
N ARG A 13 -5.20 -19.71 -5.85
CA ARG A 13 -6.55 -20.13 -5.41
C ARG A 13 -7.21 -19.13 -4.47
N ARG A 14 -6.45 -18.55 -3.53
CA ARG A 14 -6.98 -17.51 -2.63
C ARG A 14 -7.36 -16.24 -3.38
N LEU A 15 -6.52 -15.79 -4.31
CA LEU A 15 -6.82 -14.64 -5.15
C LEU A 15 -8.10 -14.86 -5.95
N LYS A 16 -8.26 -16.05 -6.54
CA LYS A 16 -9.51 -16.40 -7.23
C LYS A 16 -10.72 -16.25 -6.33
N ILE A 17 -10.68 -16.83 -5.13
CA ILE A 17 -11.80 -16.74 -4.18
C ILE A 17 -12.10 -15.28 -3.81
N ILE A 18 -11.06 -14.48 -3.54
CA ILE A 18 -11.23 -13.07 -3.16
C ILE A 18 -11.85 -12.27 -4.31
N PHE A 19 -11.32 -12.40 -5.52
CA PHE A 19 -11.81 -11.64 -6.66
C PHE A 19 -13.18 -12.13 -7.16
N ASP A 20 -13.51 -13.40 -7.01
CA ASP A 20 -14.85 -13.92 -7.31
C ASP A 20 -15.90 -13.43 -6.30
N TYR A 21 -15.51 -13.23 -5.04
CA TYR A 21 -16.46 -12.92 -3.95
C TYR A 21 -16.67 -11.43 -3.71
N PHE A 22 -15.63 -10.59 -3.91
CA PHE A 22 -15.67 -9.16 -3.62
C PHE A 22 -15.58 -8.35 -4.92
N ASP A 23 -16.49 -7.40 -5.10
CA ASP A 23 -16.49 -6.47 -6.24
C ASP A 23 -15.32 -5.48 -6.15
N TYR A 24 -15.02 -5.01 -4.95
CA TYR A 24 -13.95 -4.06 -4.66
C TYR A 24 -12.89 -4.69 -3.78
N VAL A 25 -11.67 -4.71 -4.28
CA VAL A 25 -10.51 -5.26 -3.57
C VAL A 25 -9.39 -4.21 -3.55
N TYR A 26 -8.75 -4.05 -2.41
CA TYR A 26 -7.56 -3.23 -2.32
C TYR A 26 -6.41 -3.96 -1.62
N VAL A 27 -5.19 -3.55 -1.95
CA VAL A 27 -3.96 -4.00 -1.27
C VAL A 27 -3.46 -2.87 -0.39
N SER A 28 -3.25 -3.15 0.89
CA SER A 28 -2.53 -2.25 1.79
C SER A 28 -1.03 -2.35 1.48
N PHE A 29 -0.48 -1.27 0.94
CA PHE A 29 0.87 -1.23 0.41
C PHE A 29 1.78 -0.37 1.28
N SER A 30 2.70 -1.00 2.00
CA SER A 30 3.66 -0.31 2.87
C SER A 30 4.97 0.10 2.18
N GLY A 31 5.21 -0.39 0.96
CA GLY A 31 6.51 -0.28 0.28
C GLY A 31 7.54 -1.32 0.74
N GLY A 32 7.17 -2.21 1.67
CA GLY A 32 8.01 -3.32 2.09
C GLY A 32 7.95 -4.51 1.13
N LYS A 33 8.85 -5.45 1.32
CA LYS A 33 9.02 -6.65 0.48
C LYS A 33 7.71 -7.44 0.32
N ASP A 34 7.05 -7.76 1.41
CA ASP A 34 5.90 -8.67 1.40
C ASP A 34 4.67 -8.01 0.75
N SER A 35 4.41 -6.74 1.04
CA SER A 35 3.33 -5.99 0.38
C SER A 35 3.59 -5.78 -1.11
N SER A 36 4.86 -5.64 -1.52
CA SER A 36 5.24 -5.54 -2.93
C SER A 36 4.99 -6.84 -3.68
N VAL A 37 5.34 -7.99 -3.09
CA VAL A 37 5.05 -9.30 -3.67
C VAL A 37 3.54 -9.51 -3.82
N LEU A 38 2.77 -9.20 -2.78
CA LEU A 38 1.31 -9.32 -2.82
C LEU A 38 0.69 -8.45 -3.91
N LEU A 39 1.11 -7.18 -4.00
CA LEU A 39 0.61 -6.24 -5.01
C LEU A 39 0.86 -6.76 -6.42
N ASN A 40 2.09 -7.21 -6.71
CA ASN A 40 2.44 -7.76 -8.02
C ASN A 40 1.65 -9.04 -8.35
N LEU A 41 1.46 -9.94 -7.39
CA LEU A 41 0.64 -11.15 -7.59
C LEU A 41 -0.82 -10.82 -7.92
N CYS A 42 -1.38 -9.80 -7.28
CA CYS A 42 -2.74 -9.32 -7.60
C CYS A 42 -2.82 -8.70 -9.00
N ILE A 43 -1.84 -7.87 -9.38
CA ILE A 43 -1.76 -7.26 -10.71
C ILE A 43 -1.66 -8.34 -11.80
N ASP A 44 -0.76 -9.30 -11.63
CA ASP A 44 -0.57 -10.41 -12.58
C ASP A 44 -1.83 -11.27 -12.69
N TYR A 45 -2.50 -11.53 -11.56
CA TYR A 45 -3.76 -12.26 -11.54
C TYR A 45 -4.83 -11.54 -12.37
N LEU A 46 -5.03 -10.24 -12.14
CA LEU A 46 -6.04 -9.46 -12.85
C LEU A 46 -5.73 -9.35 -14.34
N ARG A 47 -4.48 -9.12 -14.72
CA ARG A 47 -4.08 -9.08 -16.12
C ARG A 47 -4.39 -10.37 -16.86
N LYS A 48 -4.23 -11.51 -16.17
CA LYS A 48 -4.41 -12.83 -16.75
C LYS A 48 -5.87 -13.26 -16.82
N TYR A 49 -6.64 -12.99 -15.76
CA TYR A 49 -7.97 -13.59 -15.60
C TYR A 49 -9.12 -12.59 -15.64
N GLU A 50 -8.87 -11.33 -15.31
CA GLU A 50 -9.91 -10.29 -15.24
C GLU A 50 -9.41 -8.95 -15.84
N PRO A 51 -9.05 -8.93 -17.12
CA PRO A 51 -8.56 -7.73 -17.77
C PRO A 51 -9.62 -6.61 -17.73
N GLY A 52 -9.18 -5.40 -17.36
CA GLY A 52 -10.06 -4.24 -17.22
C GLY A 52 -10.61 -4.01 -15.81
N ARG A 53 -10.48 -4.97 -14.91
CA ARG A 53 -10.84 -4.79 -13.50
C ARG A 53 -9.80 -3.92 -12.78
N LYS A 54 -10.27 -3.01 -11.93
CA LYS A 54 -9.42 -2.16 -11.11
C LYS A 54 -9.06 -2.83 -9.77
N LEU A 55 -7.87 -2.51 -9.28
CA LEU A 55 -7.35 -2.90 -7.97
C LEU A 55 -7.04 -1.64 -7.17
N GLY A 56 -7.64 -1.50 -6.00
CA GLY A 56 -7.26 -0.44 -5.08
C GLY A 56 -5.86 -0.68 -4.51
N VAL A 57 -5.05 0.35 -4.43
CA VAL A 57 -3.79 0.33 -3.67
C VAL A 57 -3.83 1.44 -2.63
N PHE A 58 -3.78 1.04 -1.36
CA PHE A 58 -3.84 1.93 -0.22
C PHE A 58 -2.47 2.07 0.42
N HIS A 59 -1.98 3.29 0.55
CA HIS A 59 -0.76 3.62 1.27
C HIS A 59 -1.03 4.65 2.35
N MET A 60 -0.69 4.29 3.59
CA MET A 60 -0.70 5.21 4.72
C MET A 60 0.67 5.88 4.84
N ASP A 61 0.72 7.16 4.57
CA ASP A 61 1.95 7.93 4.57
C ASP A 61 2.23 8.51 5.97
N TYR A 62 3.35 8.10 6.54
CA TYR A 62 3.80 8.50 7.88
C TYR A 62 4.60 9.81 7.90
N GLU A 63 4.70 10.57 6.80
CA GLU A 63 5.53 11.79 6.68
C GLU A 63 7.03 11.47 6.81
N ALA A 64 7.47 11.02 8.00
CA ALA A 64 8.85 10.66 8.29
C ALA A 64 9.13 9.20 7.92
N GLN A 65 9.32 8.95 6.63
CA GLN A 65 9.73 7.67 6.06
C GLN A 65 11.12 7.77 5.46
N TYR A 66 11.78 6.64 5.24
CA TYR A 66 13.02 6.63 4.44
C TYR A 66 12.73 7.14 3.03
N ARG A 67 13.58 8.01 2.51
CA ARG A 67 13.42 8.58 1.16
C ARG A 67 13.26 7.49 0.10
N GLN A 68 14.07 6.45 0.16
CA GLN A 68 14.00 5.33 -0.78
C GLN A 68 12.65 4.60 -0.73
N THR A 69 12.06 4.48 0.46
CA THR A 69 10.72 3.89 0.61
C THR A 69 9.66 4.77 -0.04
N THR A 70 9.72 6.08 0.20
CA THR A 70 8.78 7.04 -0.40
C THR A 70 8.87 7.02 -1.92
N GLU A 71 10.09 7.12 -2.48
CA GLU A 71 10.33 7.08 -3.92
C GLU A 71 9.81 5.76 -4.54
N TYR A 72 10.08 4.64 -3.90
CA TYR A 72 9.62 3.33 -4.36
C TYR A 72 8.10 3.20 -4.34
N VAL A 73 7.45 3.68 -3.29
CA VAL A 73 5.98 3.68 -3.16
C VAL A 73 5.35 4.52 -4.27
N GLU A 74 5.82 5.74 -4.46
CA GLU A 74 5.31 6.65 -5.49
C GLU A 74 5.49 6.07 -6.90
N GLN A 75 6.67 5.54 -7.20
CA GLN A 75 6.95 4.88 -8.49
C GLN A 75 6.04 3.66 -8.70
N THR A 76 5.87 2.83 -7.68
CA THR A 76 5.04 1.62 -7.77
C THR A 76 3.58 1.96 -7.98
N MET A 77 3.04 2.92 -7.23
CA MET A 77 1.64 3.37 -7.38
C MET A 77 1.38 4.00 -8.75
N ALA A 78 2.36 4.66 -9.34
CA ALA A 78 2.26 5.26 -10.67
C ALA A 78 2.52 4.28 -11.82
N SER A 79 3.05 3.08 -11.55
CA SER A 79 3.53 2.16 -12.60
C SER A 79 2.44 1.49 -13.42
N HIS A 80 1.23 1.37 -12.90
CA HIS A 80 0.14 0.63 -13.53
C HIS A 80 -1.18 1.43 -13.49
N PRO A 81 -1.27 2.60 -14.14
CA PRO A 81 -2.45 3.46 -14.10
C PRO A 81 -3.67 2.84 -14.77
N ASP A 82 -3.46 1.83 -15.61
CA ASP A 82 -4.50 1.03 -16.25
C ASP A 82 -5.22 0.10 -15.26
N ILE A 83 -4.55 -0.37 -14.21
CA ILE A 83 -5.08 -1.33 -13.23
C ILE A 83 -5.28 -0.68 -11.85
N LEU A 84 -4.31 0.13 -11.38
CA LEU A 84 -4.29 0.63 -10.01
C LEU A 84 -5.19 1.86 -9.83
N GLU A 85 -5.98 1.81 -8.78
CA GLU A 85 -6.70 2.94 -8.22
C GLU A 85 -6.05 3.32 -6.89
N VAL A 86 -5.38 4.49 -6.88
CA VAL A 86 -4.46 4.88 -5.81
C VAL A 86 -5.17 5.64 -4.69
N TYR A 87 -4.99 5.17 -3.46
CA TYR A 87 -5.42 5.82 -2.22
C TYR A 87 -4.20 6.15 -1.36
N HIS A 88 -3.57 7.28 -1.65
CA HIS A 88 -2.43 7.79 -0.88
C HIS A 88 -2.94 8.65 0.27
N CYS A 89 -2.86 8.15 1.51
CA CYS A 89 -3.44 8.80 2.69
C CYS A 89 -2.37 9.53 3.50
N CYS A 90 -2.51 10.84 3.60
CA CYS A 90 -1.65 11.74 4.35
C CYS A 90 -2.47 12.46 5.45
N VAL A 91 -2.96 11.70 6.41
CA VAL A 91 -3.83 12.20 7.48
C VAL A 91 -3.11 12.18 8.83
N PRO A 92 -3.39 13.12 9.73
CA PRO A 92 -2.81 13.10 11.07
C PRO A 92 -3.45 11.97 11.90
N PHE A 93 -2.61 11.04 12.36
CA PHE A 93 -3.03 9.98 13.28
C PHE A 93 -1.95 9.75 14.33
N LYS A 94 -2.28 9.02 15.37
CA LYS A 94 -1.36 8.78 16.48
C LYS A 94 -0.43 7.62 16.14
N VAL A 95 0.86 7.91 16.01
CA VAL A 95 1.91 6.92 15.75
C VAL A 95 2.80 6.78 16.97
N SER A 96 3.04 5.57 17.42
CA SER A 96 3.98 5.30 18.51
C SER A 96 5.41 5.62 18.07
N THR A 97 6.18 6.18 18.99
CA THR A 97 7.60 6.48 18.78
C THR A 97 8.42 6.16 20.02
N CYS A 98 9.64 5.72 19.82
CA CYS A 98 10.64 5.52 20.89
C CYS A 98 11.75 6.57 20.86
N THR A 99 11.65 7.59 19.99
CA THR A 99 12.70 8.61 19.81
C THR A 99 12.66 9.73 20.83
N SER A 100 11.60 9.82 21.63
CA SER A 100 11.43 10.84 22.66
C SER A 100 11.21 10.21 24.04
N MET A 101 11.90 10.71 25.04
CA MET A 101 11.68 10.35 26.45
C MET A 101 10.43 11.00 27.05
N TYR A 102 9.92 12.06 26.43
CA TYR A 102 8.81 12.87 26.97
C TYR A 102 7.48 12.56 26.31
N GLN A 103 7.49 11.99 25.09
CA GLN A 103 6.30 11.73 24.32
C GLN A 103 6.41 10.40 23.59
N SER A 104 5.53 9.47 23.90
CA SER A 104 5.50 8.11 23.33
C SER A 104 4.83 8.02 21.94
N TYR A 105 4.34 9.12 21.41
CA TYR A 105 3.68 9.19 20.13
C TYR A 105 3.95 10.49 19.39
N TRP A 106 3.73 10.50 18.10
CA TRP A 106 3.72 11.68 17.25
C TRP A 106 2.55 11.62 16.26
N ARG A 107 2.28 12.73 15.57
CA ARG A 107 1.25 12.82 14.56
C ARG A 107 1.86 13.32 13.26
N PRO A 108 1.97 12.46 12.22
CA PRO A 108 2.37 12.89 10.89
C PRO A 108 1.34 13.88 10.35
N TRP A 109 1.75 14.73 9.45
CA TRP A 109 0.89 15.68 8.75
C TRP A 109 0.04 16.59 9.64
N GLY A 110 0.42 16.76 10.90
CA GLY A 110 -0.28 17.64 11.82
C GLY A 110 -0.18 19.09 11.37
N GLU A 111 -1.30 19.74 11.08
CA GLU A 111 -1.34 21.10 10.53
C GLU A 111 -0.64 22.14 11.43
N SER A 112 -0.78 22.00 12.74
CA SER A 112 -0.09 22.87 13.70
C SER A 112 1.44 22.78 13.64
N LYS A 113 2.00 21.77 12.97
CA LYS A 113 3.43 21.54 12.82
C LYS A 113 3.90 21.62 11.36
N ARG A 114 3.10 22.20 10.49
CA ARG A 114 3.40 22.29 9.05
C ARG A 114 4.78 22.87 8.74
N GLY A 115 5.23 23.85 9.51
CA GLY A 115 6.54 24.47 9.31
C GLY A 115 7.75 23.58 9.64
N ILE A 116 7.54 22.43 10.24
CA ILE A 116 8.59 21.46 10.59
C ILE A 116 8.35 20.07 10.02
N TRP A 117 7.43 19.92 9.07
CA TRP A 117 7.27 18.65 8.34
C TRP A 117 8.59 18.24 7.69
N VAL A 118 8.87 16.95 7.72
CA VAL A 118 10.13 16.38 7.18
C VAL A 118 10.22 16.55 5.66
N ARG A 119 9.06 16.62 4.99
CA ARG A 119 8.93 16.87 3.56
C ARG A 119 7.59 17.52 3.24
N GLU A 120 7.44 17.98 2.03
CA GLU A 120 6.14 18.50 1.56
C GLU A 120 5.11 17.38 1.42
N LYS A 121 3.86 17.72 1.71
CA LYS A 121 2.72 16.81 1.52
C LYS A 121 2.50 16.60 0.02
N PRO A 122 2.34 15.33 -0.44
CA PRO A 122 2.02 15.05 -1.83
C PRO A 122 0.75 15.78 -2.27
N LYS A 123 0.72 16.24 -3.53
CA LYS A 123 -0.41 17.03 -4.04
C LYS A 123 -1.69 16.20 -4.22
N ASP A 124 -1.54 14.94 -4.60
CA ASP A 124 -2.63 14.03 -4.94
C ASP A 124 -2.90 13.02 -3.81
N CYS A 125 -2.92 13.48 -2.55
CA CYS A 125 -3.19 12.65 -1.37
C CYS A 125 -4.45 13.10 -0.64
N TYR A 126 -5.03 12.16 0.11
CA TYR A 126 -6.18 12.38 1.00
C TYR A 126 -5.74 12.86 2.37
#